data_ebfffb3ad963ca5f7a8114be31a07f99
#
_entry.id   ebfffb3ad963ca5f7a8114be31a07f99
#
_cell.length_a   1.000
_cell.length_b   1.000
_cell.length_c   1.000
_cell.angle_alpha   90.00
_cell.angle_beta   90.00
_cell.angle_gamma   90.00
#
_symmetry.space_group_name_H-M   'P 1'
#
loop_
_entity.id
_entity.type
_entity.pdbx_description
1 polymer ?
#
loop_
_entity_poly.entity_id
_entity_poly.type
_entity_poly.pdbx_seq_one_letter_code
_entity_poly.pdbx_strand_id
1 'polypeptide(L)'
;MPEITLRLFIFSLFLLVSQSVFAQQAIVAVAANMKDAFGEINTAFKSEGNRDVRVVYGSSGNFTAQIMNGAPFNLLISADGHFPIELYRQGKSIDEGVVYAIGQLVIISKNSAGIRLSDSKTELIKAINKANKIAIAKPDLAPYGKAAIEYLKAEGLWNIAKDKLIYADNVGIATMYVVTGAADLGFTAISLAKSAEVSKETNFMLVDSKLYEPIKQRMVLMKGAPQEALSFYRFMQSAQAKSILQKYGYSTP
;
A
#
# COMPACT_ATOMS: atom_id res chain seq x y z
N MET A 1 13.61 -40.57 -53.34
CA MET A 1 13.67 -40.74 -51.84
C MET A 1 14.38 -39.60 -51.10
N PRO A 2 15.10 -38.63 -51.68
CA PRO A 2 15.67 -37.52 -50.88
C PRO A 2 14.71 -36.41 -50.48
N GLU A 3 13.60 -36.21 -51.19
CA GLU A 3 12.69 -35.10 -50.88
C GLU A 3 11.81 -35.31 -49.67
N ILE A 4 11.46 -36.54 -49.33
CA ILE A 4 10.65 -36.89 -48.16
C ILE A 4 11.41 -36.68 -46.85
N THR A 5 12.71 -37.03 -46.85
CA THR A 5 13.58 -36.83 -45.71
C THR A 5 13.86 -35.36 -45.41
N LEU A 6 13.96 -34.51 -46.43
CA LEU A 6 14.18 -33.09 -46.28
C LEU A 6 12.90 -32.38 -45.72
N ARG A 7 11.72 -32.78 -46.17
CA ARG A 7 10.44 -32.27 -45.65
C ARG A 7 10.20 -32.64 -44.20
N LEU A 8 10.53 -33.84 -43.79
CA LEU A 8 10.48 -34.31 -42.42
C LEU A 8 11.45 -33.53 -41.50
N PHE A 9 12.63 -33.20 -42.01
CA PHE A 9 13.64 -32.44 -41.26
C PHE A 9 13.21 -30.96 -41.06
N ILE A 10 12.60 -30.33 -42.08
CA ILE A 10 12.07 -28.97 -41.99
C ILE A 10 10.85 -28.91 -41.04
N PHE A 11 9.98 -29.94 -41.04
CA PHE A 11 8.85 -30.02 -40.12
C PHE A 11 9.27 -30.24 -38.66
N SER A 12 10.33 -31.02 -38.43
CA SER A 12 10.94 -31.26 -37.12
C SER A 12 11.65 -30.00 -36.58
N LEU A 13 12.24 -29.17 -37.44
CA LEU A 13 12.91 -27.93 -37.07
C LEU A 13 11.89 -26.82 -36.71
N PHE A 14 10.68 -26.86 -37.29
CA PHE A 14 9.59 -25.93 -36.95
C PHE A 14 8.93 -26.25 -35.61
N LEU A 15 8.98 -27.51 -35.15
CA LEU A 15 8.50 -27.94 -33.82
C LEU A 15 9.45 -27.57 -32.68
N LEU A 16 10.71 -27.23 -33.01
CA LEU A 16 11.75 -26.79 -32.06
C LEU A 16 11.80 -25.25 -31.89
N VAL A 17 10.93 -24.48 -32.57
CA VAL A 17 10.67 -23.08 -32.21
C VAL A 17 9.90 -23.12 -30.91
N SER A 18 10.64 -23.46 -29.90
CA SER A 18 10.27 -23.49 -28.51
C SER A 18 9.49 -22.23 -28.17
N GLN A 19 8.29 -22.43 -27.73
CA GLN A 19 7.52 -21.45 -26.99
C GLN A 19 8.43 -20.85 -25.90
N SER A 20 9.16 -19.81 -26.25
CA SER A 20 9.61 -18.86 -25.23
C SER A 20 8.31 -18.28 -24.65
N VAL A 21 7.72 -19.02 -23.71
CA VAL A 21 6.71 -18.48 -22.83
C VAL A 21 7.44 -17.33 -22.14
N PHE A 22 7.30 -16.13 -22.69
CA PHE A 22 7.65 -14.93 -21.94
C PHE A 22 6.80 -15.01 -20.68
N ALA A 23 7.40 -15.54 -19.61
CA ALA A 23 6.75 -15.57 -18.32
C ALA A 23 6.36 -14.12 -18.02
N GLN A 24 5.07 -13.83 -18.10
CA GLN A 24 4.53 -12.50 -17.91
C GLN A 24 4.91 -12.04 -16.50
N GLN A 25 5.63 -10.93 -16.41
CA GLN A 25 6.04 -10.37 -15.12
C GLN A 25 4.81 -10.15 -14.24
N ALA A 26 4.85 -10.65 -13.02
CA ALA A 26 3.75 -10.50 -12.08
C ALA A 26 3.49 -9.02 -11.77
N ILE A 27 2.25 -8.59 -11.85
CA ILE A 27 1.82 -7.21 -11.54
C ILE A 27 1.19 -7.19 -10.15
N VAL A 28 1.81 -6.42 -9.25
CA VAL A 28 1.39 -6.29 -7.85
C VAL A 28 0.80 -4.92 -7.60
N ALA A 29 -0.46 -4.88 -7.18
CA ALA A 29 -1.12 -3.67 -6.70
C ALA A 29 -0.78 -3.49 -5.21
N VAL A 30 -0.16 -2.38 -4.86
CA VAL A 30 0.36 -2.13 -3.52
C VAL A 30 -0.22 -0.84 -2.94
N ALA A 31 -0.83 -0.93 -1.77
CA ALA A 31 -1.30 0.25 -1.05
C ALA A 31 -0.16 1.23 -0.77
N ALA A 32 -0.39 2.51 -1.02
CA ALA A 32 0.65 3.54 -1.07
C ALA A 32 1.45 3.71 0.24
N ASN A 33 0.87 3.33 1.39
CA ASN A 33 1.58 3.33 2.67
C ASN A 33 2.79 2.37 2.69
N MET A 34 2.80 1.37 1.80
CA MET A 34 3.85 0.36 1.72
C MET A 34 5.04 0.77 0.85
N LYS A 35 5.01 1.93 0.17
CA LYS A 35 5.96 2.29 -0.89
C LYS A 35 7.42 1.98 -0.52
N ASP A 36 7.89 2.51 0.61
CA ASP A 36 9.31 2.37 1.01
C ASP A 36 9.62 0.95 1.53
N ALA A 37 8.76 0.40 2.39
CA ALA A 37 8.92 -0.96 2.89
C ALA A 37 8.87 -1.99 1.76
N PHE A 38 7.93 -1.82 0.81
CA PHE A 38 7.82 -2.71 -0.34
C PHE A 38 9.06 -2.65 -1.25
N GLY A 39 9.63 -1.48 -1.47
CA GLY A 39 10.86 -1.32 -2.25
C GLY A 39 12.02 -2.14 -1.66
N GLU A 40 12.20 -2.10 -0.33
CA GLU A 40 13.22 -2.89 0.37
C GLU A 40 12.89 -4.39 0.33
N ILE A 41 11.62 -4.77 0.53
CA ILE A 41 11.17 -6.18 0.43
C ILE A 41 11.40 -6.73 -0.98
N ASN A 42 11.05 -5.97 -2.02
CA ASN A 42 11.27 -6.40 -3.40
C ASN A 42 12.76 -6.55 -3.74
N THR A 43 13.61 -5.66 -3.21
CA THR A 43 15.05 -5.79 -3.34
C THR A 43 15.56 -7.07 -2.67
N ALA A 44 15.08 -7.38 -1.46
CA ALA A 44 15.40 -8.60 -0.74
C ALA A 44 14.93 -9.86 -1.51
N PHE A 45 13.71 -9.84 -2.04
CA PHE A 45 13.18 -10.92 -2.86
C PHE A 45 14.05 -11.21 -4.10
N LYS A 46 14.51 -10.16 -4.77
CA LYS A 46 15.41 -10.29 -5.94
C LYS A 46 16.78 -10.86 -5.55
N SER A 47 17.30 -10.50 -4.39
CA SER A 47 18.60 -11.00 -3.93
C SER A 47 18.63 -12.52 -3.68
N GLU A 48 17.47 -13.16 -3.51
CA GLU A 48 17.33 -14.62 -3.46
C GLU A 48 17.26 -15.29 -4.85
N GLY A 49 17.54 -14.56 -5.92
CA GLY A 49 17.52 -15.08 -7.30
C GLY A 49 16.12 -15.09 -7.94
N ASN A 50 15.12 -14.49 -7.29
CA ASN A 50 13.77 -14.38 -7.84
C ASN A 50 13.68 -13.28 -8.91
N ARG A 51 12.66 -13.41 -9.79
CA ARG A 51 12.36 -12.38 -10.78
C ARG A 51 11.67 -11.19 -10.11
N ASP A 52 11.95 -10.01 -10.66
CA ASP A 52 11.31 -8.75 -10.25
C ASP A 52 9.80 -8.78 -10.50
N VAL A 53 9.03 -8.17 -9.61
CA VAL A 53 7.60 -7.95 -9.82
C VAL A 53 7.35 -6.50 -10.24
N ARG A 54 6.39 -6.33 -11.15
CA ARG A 54 5.94 -4.99 -11.55
C ARG A 54 5.01 -4.44 -10.49
N VAL A 55 5.33 -3.27 -9.95
CA VAL A 55 4.60 -2.65 -8.85
C VAL A 55 3.79 -1.46 -9.32
N VAL A 56 2.57 -1.33 -8.83
CA VAL A 56 1.73 -0.13 -8.98
C VAL A 56 1.28 0.30 -7.59
N TYR A 57 1.52 1.56 -7.23
CA TYR A 57 1.11 2.12 -5.94
C TYR A 57 -0.18 2.93 -6.07
N GLY A 58 -1.09 2.79 -5.10
CA GLY A 58 -2.36 3.50 -5.09
C GLY A 58 -3.18 3.27 -3.82
N SER A 59 -4.48 3.53 -3.86
CA SER A 59 -5.39 3.17 -2.77
C SER A 59 -5.96 1.77 -2.93
N SER A 60 -6.22 1.10 -1.81
CA SER A 60 -6.77 -0.27 -1.78
C SER A 60 -8.11 -0.36 -2.52
N GLY A 61 -9.01 0.61 -2.31
CA GLY A 61 -10.32 0.66 -2.95
C GLY A 61 -10.24 0.87 -4.46
N ASN A 62 -9.36 1.78 -4.95
CA ASN A 62 -9.17 1.96 -6.39
C ASN A 62 -8.64 0.70 -7.07
N PHE A 63 -7.71 -0.02 -6.44
CA PHE A 63 -7.23 -1.29 -6.99
C PHE A 63 -8.31 -2.35 -6.99
N THR A 64 -9.12 -2.43 -5.94
CA THR A 64 -10.26 -3.35 -5.88
C THR A 64 -11.24 -3.09 -7.01
N ALA A 65 -11.61 -1.83 -7.24
CA ALA A 65 -12.48 -1.45 -8.36
C ALA A 65 -11.86 -1.81 -9.72
N GLN A 66 -10.56 -1.58 -9.92
CA GLN A 66 -9.86 -1.95 -11.15
C GLN A 66 -9.82 -3.47 -11.35
N ILE A 67 -9.55 -4.26 -10.31
CA ILE A 67 -9.55 -5.73 -10.37
C ILE A 67 -10.96 -6.26 -10.71
N MET A 68 -11.99 -5.68 -10.10
CA MET A 68 -13.38 -6.00 -10.40
C MET A 68 -13.70 -5.77 -11.88
N ASN A 69 -13.15 -4.74 -12.49
CA ASN A 69 -13.28 -4.38 -13.90
C ASN A 69 -12.27 -5.10 -14.83
N GLY A 70 -11.53 -6.10 -14.32
CA GLY A 70 -10.67 -6.95 -15.14
C GLY A 70 -9.23 -6.46 -15.32
N ALA A 71 -8.76 -5.49 -14.49
CA ALA A 71 -7.35 -5.11 -14.53
C ALA A 71 -6.45 -6.31 -14.17
N PRO A 72 -5.31 -6.50 -14.86
CA PRO A 72 -4.50 -7.71 -14.81
C PRO A 72 -3.55 -7.75 -13.60
N PHE A 73 -4.02 -7.37 -12.43
CA PHE A 73 -3.25 -7.53 -11.20
C PHE A 73 -3.24 -8.98 -10.75
N ASN A 74 -2.10 -9.46 -10.30
CA ASN A 74 -1.90 -10.84 -9.85
C ASN A 74 -1.92 -10.96 -8.31
N LEU A 75 -1.57 -9.88 -7.61
CA LEU A 75 -1.55 -9.81 -6.15
C LEU A 75 -2.01 -8.41 -5.73
N LEU A 76 -2.88 -8.33 -4.73
CA LEU A 76 -3.23 -7.10 -4.03
C LEU A 76 -2.62 -7.13 -2.63
N ILE A 77 -1.82 -6.11 -2.31
CA ILE A 77 -1.30 -5.82 -0.97
C ILE A 77 -2.06 -4.61 -0.45
N SER A 78 -3.17 -4.89 0.25
CA SER A 78 -4.11 -3.89 0.75
C SER A 78 -3.68 -3.32 2.09
N ALA A 79 -4.12 -2.10 2.37
CA ALA A 79 -3.96 -1.47 3.69
C ALA A 79 -5.08 -1.83 4.69
N ASP A 80 -5.99 -2.72 4.34
CA ASP A 80 -7.02 -3.27 5.23
C ASP A 80 -7.38 -4.72 4.87
N GLY A 81 -8.36 -5.29 5.59
CA GLY A 81 -8.94 -6.59 5.31
C GLY A 81 -10.23 -6.54 4.49
N HIS A 82 -10.92 -5.40 4.41
CA HIS A 82 -12.21 -5.26 3.78
C HIS A 82 -12.15 -5.55 2.26
N PHE A 83 -11.30 -4.83 1.55
CA PHE A 83 -11.16 -4.93 0.10
C PHE A 83 -10.69 -6.32 -0.38
N PRO A 84 -9.68 -6.98 0.25
CA PRO A 84 -9.31 -8.34 -0.09
C PRO A 84 -10.44 -9.35 0.10
N ILE A 85 -11.19 -9.25 1.22
CA ILE A 85 -12.34 -10.12 1.50
C ILE A 85 -13.46 -9.91 0.47
N GLU A 86 -13.68 -8.66 0.03
CA GLU A 86 -14.63 -8.36 -1.03
C GLU A 86 -14.23 -9.05 -2.35
N LEU A 87 -12.97 -8.98 -2.77
CA LEU A 87 -12.46 -9.67 -3.96
C LEU A 87 -12.66 -11.19 -3.87
N TYR A 88 -12.45 -11.77 -2.69
CA TYR A 88 -12.72 -13.19 -2.46
C TYR A 88 -14.20 -13.52 -2.62
N ARG A 89 -15.10 -12.78 -1.99
CA ARG A 89 -16.55 -12.95 -2.11
C ARG A 89 -17.05 -12.85 -3.55
N GLN A 90 -16.39 -12.01 -4.35
CA GLN A 90 -16.68 -11.85 -5.78
C GLN A 90 -15.94 -12.87 -6.66
N GLY A 91 -15.26 -13.84 -6.05
CA GLY A 91 -14.59 -14.93 -6.76
C GLY A 91 -13.38 -14.52 -7.58
N LYS A 92 -12.76 -13.35 -7.28
CA LYS A 92 -11.58 -12.83 -7.98
C LYS A 92 -10.26 -13.40 -7.44
N SER A 93 -10.19 -13.73 -6.16
CA SER A 93 -9.01 -14.30 -5.53
C SER A 93 -9.14 -15.80 -5.25
N ILE A 94 -8.04 -16.46 -4.92
CA ILE A 94 -8.01 -17.91 -4.63
C ILE A 94 -8.58 -18.22 -3.24
N ASP A 95 -8.39 -17.31 -2.28
CA ASP A 95 -8.85 -17.38 -0.88
C ASP A 95 -9.03 -15.96 -0.32
N GLU A 96 -9.32 -15.85 0.99
CA GLU A 96 -9.43 -14.57 1.70
C GLU A 96 -8.08 -13.87 1.91
N GLY A 97 -6.97 -14.52 1.58
CA GLY A 97 -5.63 -14.02 1.82
C GLY A 97 -5.23 -14.01 3.30
N VAL A 98 -4.10 -13.36 3.60
CA VAL A 98 -3.51 -13.33 4.95
C VAL A 98 -3.30 -11.89 5.42
N VAL A 99 -3.45 -11.66 6.72
CA VAL A 99 -3.00 -10.43 7.37
C VAL A 99 -1.48 -10.49 7.45
N TYR A 100 -0.80 -9.53 6.80
CA TYR A 100 0.66 -9.49 6.76
C TYR A 100 1.26 -8.43 7.69
N ALA A 101 0.48 -7.39 8.03
CA ALA A 101 0.93 -6.30 8.88
C ALA A 101 -0.25 -5.60 9.59
N ILE A 102 0.06 -4.87 10.65
CA ILE A 102 -0.84 -3.91 11.29
C ILE A 102 -0.17 -2.54 11.20
N GLY A 103 -0.85 -1.60 10.56
CA GLY A 103 -0.37 -0.24 10.37
C GLY A 103 -0.71 0.68 11.54
N GLN A 104 0.04 1.79 11.65
CA GLN A 104 -0.20 2.83 12.65
C GLN A 104 -0.45 4.16 11.96
N LEU A 105 -1.48 4.86 12.42
CA LEU A 105 -1.81 6.22 11.99
C LEU A 105 -0.96 7.23 12.76
N VAL A 106 -0.50 8.24 12.06
CA VAL A 106 0.20 9.41 12.65
C VAL A 106 -0.37 10.70 12.09
N ILE A 107 -0.23 11.78 12.87
CA ILE A 107 -0.39 13.14 12.39
C ILE A 107 0.99 13.66 11.99
N ILE A 108 1.09 14.31 10.84
CA ILE A 108 2.30 15.02 10.41
C ILE A 108 2.02 16.50 10.28
N SER A 109 3.03 17.32 10.56
CA SER A 109 3.03 18.76 10.27
C SER A 109 4.26 19.14 9.49
N LYS A 110 4.11 20.09 8.53
CA LYS A 110 5.27 20.66 7.86
C LYS A 110 6.12 21.46 8.84
N ASN A 111 7.44 21.29 8.80
CA ASN A 111 8.36 22.00 9.70
C ASN A 111 8.19 23.52 9.61
N SER A 112 8.03 24.05 8.39
CA SER A 112 7.87 25.50 8.15
C SER A 112 6.50 26.07 8.59
N ALA A 113 5.49 25.22 8.87
CA ALA A 113 4.18 25.66 9.33
C ALA A 113 4.20 26.16 10.80
N GLY A 114 5.27 25.83 11.53
CA GLY A 114 5.42 26.22 12.94
C GLY A 114 4.32 25.65 13.84
N ILE A 115 3.71 24.53 13.44
CA ILE A 115 2.68 23.82 14.21
C ILE A 115 3.36 22.78 15.07
N ARG A 116 3.18 22.90 16.40
CA ARG A 116 3.68 21.90 17.35
C ARG A 116 2.66 20.77 17.47
N LEU A 117 3.11 19.54 17.28
CA LEU A 117 2.34 18.33 17.56
C LEU A 117 2.61 17.86 19.00
N SER A 118 1.56 17.47 19.71
CA SER A 118 1.61 16.95 21.07
C SER A 118 0.40 16.06 21.30
N ASP A 119 0.50 15.06 22.17
CA ASP A 119 -0.57 14.17 22.61
C ASP A 119 -1.61 14.86 23.52
N SER A 120 -1.29 16.08 23.98
CA SER A 120 -2.25 16.91 24.74
C SER A 120 -3.40 17.36 23.83
N LYS A 121 -4.62 17.06 24.22
CA LYS A 121 -5.84 17.48 23.50
C LYS A 121 -5.88 19.00 23.27
N THR A 122 -5.47 19.78 24.25
CA THR A 122 -5.41 21.26 24.15
C THR A 122 -4.44 21.68 23.04
N GLU A 123 -3.28 21.05 22.95
CA GLU A 123 -2.28 21.36 21.93
C GLU A 123 -2.75 20.86 20.55
N LEU A 124 -3.42 19.73 20.46
CA LEU A 124 -4.04 19.26 19.23
C LEU A 124 -5.11 20.22 18.70
N ILE A 125 -5.97 20.75 19.58
CA ILE A 125 -6.95 21.78 19.23
C ILE A 125 -6.23 23.03 18.67
N LYS A 126 -5.17 23.48 19.30
CA LYS A 126 -4.36 24.61 18.82
C LYS A 126 -3.74 24.32 17.45
N ALA A 127 -3.18 23.12 17.28
CA ALA A 127 -2.57 22.69 16.01
C ALA A 127 -3.60 22.69 14.87
N ILE A 128 -4.79 22.09 15.08
CA ILE A 128 -5.87 22.04 14.10
C ILE A 128 -6.40 23.46 13.81
N ASN A 129 -6.59 24.29 14.83
CA ASN A 129 -7.06 25.66 14.63
C ASN A 129 -6.07 26.52 13.84
N LYS A 130 -4.77 26.34 14.06
CA LYS A 130 -3.71 27.03 13.34
C LYS A 130 -3.56 26.59 11.88
N ALA A 131 -3.84 25.31 11.59
CA ALA A 131 -3.78 24.80 10.23
C ALA A 131 -4.88 25.41 9.35
N ASN A 132 -4.52 25.82 8.12
CA ASN A 132 -5.47 26.21 7.09
C ASN A 132 -6.04 24.98 6.36
N LYS A 133 -5.16 24.00 6.06
CA LYS A 133 -5.54 22.76 5.36
C LYS A 133 -4.97 21.54 6.06
N ILE A 134 -5.75 20.48 6.10
CA ILE A 134 -5.42 19.19 6.69
C ILE A 134 -5.61 18.11 5.63
N ALA A 135 -4.54 17.44 5.25
CA ALA A 135 -4.56 16.40 4.22
C ALA A 135 -4.95 15.06 4.81
N ILE A 136 -5.92 14.40 4.19
CA ILE A 136 -6.26 13.00 4.44
C ILE A 136 -6.47 12.26 3.11
N ALA A 137 -6.30 10.95 3.09
CA ALA A 137 -6.75 10.15 1.96
C ALA A 137 -8.27 10.04 1.94
N LYS A 138 -8.89 9.84 0.77
CA LYS A 138 -10.34 9.62 0.64
C LYS A 138 -10.76 8.41 1.48
N PRO A 139 -11.64 8.56 2.49
CA PRO A 139 -11.94 7.50 3.46
C PRO A 139 -12.61 6.27 2.83
N ASP A 140 -13.39 6.46 1.76
CA ASP A 140 -14.08 5.37 1.07
C ASP A 140 -13.13 4.48 0.24
N LEU A 141 -11.93 4.98 -0.06
CA LEU A 141 -10.96 4.30 -0.92
C LEU A 141 -9.68 3.90 -0.19
N ALA A 142 -9.39 4.56 0.93
CA ALA A 142 -8.11 4.44 1.61
C ALA A 142 -8.28 4.22 3.12
N PRO A 143 -7.83 3.08 3.66
CA PRO A 143 -8.01 2.73 5.07
C PRO A 143 -7.43 3.75 6.05
N TYR A 144 -6.30 4.39 5.71
CA TYR A 144 -5.73 5.45 6.54
C TYR A 144 -6.58 6.73 6.56
N GLY A 145 -7.35 6.99 5.48
CA GLY A 145 -8.32 8.08 5.47
C GLY A 145 -9.53 7.79 6.38
N LYS A 146 -10.02 6.54 6.35
CA LYS A 146 -11.06 6.06 7.27
C LYS A 146 -10.60 6.21 8.72
N ALA A 147 -9.42 5.70 9.06
CA ALA A 147 -8.84 5.79 10.40
C ALA A 147 -8.66 7.25 10.87
N ALA A 148 -8.28 8.17 9.98
CA ALA A 148 -8.17 9.59 10.29
C ALA A 148 -9.53 10.21 10.69
N ILE A 149 -10.60 9.88 9.97
CA ILE A 149 -11.97 10.33 10.31
C ILE A 149 -12.41 9.75 11.65
N GLU A 150 -12.17 8.45 11.88
CA GLU A 150 -12.49 7.78 13.14
C GLU A 150 -11.79 8.44 14.32
N TYR A 151 -10.48 8.66 14.19
CA TYR A 151 -9.68 9.36 15.20
C TYR A 151 -10.22 10.77 15.49
N LEU A 152 -10.45 11.58 14.46
CA LEU A 152 -10.96 12.94 14.63
C LEU A 152 -12.34 12.99 15.33
N LYS A 153 -13.18 12.01 15.06
CA LYS A 153 -14.50 11.87 15.72
C LYS A 153 -14.34 11.41 17.18
N ALA A 154 -13.54 10.39 17.43
CA ALA A 154 -13.33 9.83 18.76
C ALA A 154 -12.68 10.85 19.72
N GLU A 155 -11.72 11.65 19.22
CA GLU A 155 -11.12 12.75 19.97
C GLU A 155 -12.03 13.98 20.13
N GLY A 156 -13.17 14.04 19.42
CA GLY A 156 -14.05 15.20 19.41
C GLY A 156 -13.48 16.39 18.64
N LEU A 157 -12.54 16.15 17.73
CA LEU A 157 -11.86 17.16 16.90
C LEU A 157 -12.54 17.39 15.55
N TRP A 158 -13.52 16.55 15.21
CA TRP A 158 -14.18 16.56 13.90
C TRP A 158 -14.74 17.92 13.50
N ASN A 159 -15.45 18.59 14.41
CA ASN A 159 -16.13 19.84 14.10
C ASN A 159 -15.19 21.00 13.76
N ILE A 160 -13.97 21.00 14.31
CA ILE A 160 -12.96 22.02 14.03
C ILE A 160 -12.04 21.66 12.86
N ALA A 161 -12.01 20.37 12.45
CA ALA A 161 -11.15 19.87 11.38
C ALA A 161 -11.88 19.76 10.04
N LYS A 162 -13.15 19.36 10.02
CA LYS A 162 -13.90 18.90 8.83
C LYS A 162 -13.85 19.87 7.65
N ASP A 163 -14.00 21.19 7.93
CA ASP A 163 -14.04 22.22 6.88
C ASP A 163 -12.65 22.60 6.36
N LYS A 164 -11.59 22.07 6.98
CA LYS A 164 -10.18 22.24 6.56
C LYS A 164 -9.63 21.02 5.83
N LEU A 165 -10.41 19.92 5.74
CA LEU A 165 -9.95 18.70 5.12
C LEU A 165 -9.79 18.84 3.62
N ILE A 166 -8.65 18.41 3.11
CA ILE A 166 -8.42 18.19 1.68
C ILE A 166 -8.16 16.70 1.45
N TYR A 167 -8.81 16.16 0.42
CA TYR A 167 -8.85 14.73 0.16
C TYR A 167 -7.91 14.37 -0.99
N ALA A 168 -7.05 13.40 -0.74
CA ALA A 168 -6.14 12.82 -1.73
C ALA A 168 -6.59 11.41 -2.13
N ASP A 169 -6.23 10.97 -3.33
CA ASP A 169 -6.64 9.65 -3.84
C ASP A 169 -6.05 8.47 -3.06
N ASN A 170 -4.91 8.68 -2.38
CA ASN A 170 -4.30 7.70 -1.48
C ASN A 170 -3.46 8.41 -0.40
N VAL A 171 -3.01 7.64 0.60
CA VAL A 171 -2.27 8.19 1.75
C VAL A 171 -0.89 8.72 1.37
N GLY A 172 -0.25 8.20 0.33
CA GLY A 172 1.02 8.73 -0.17
C GLY A 172 0.87 10.14 -0.72
N ILE A 173 -0.18 10.39 -1.52
CA ILE A 173 -0.50 11.74 -2.04
C ILE A 173 -0.87 12.68 -0.90
N ALA A 174 -1.66 12.23 0.08
CA ALA A 174 -1.99 13.03 1.27
C ALA A 174 -0.73 13.45 2.02
N THR A 175 0.24 12.55 2.18
CA THR A 175 1.55 12.84 2.78
C THR A 175 2.30 13.90 1.98
N MET A 176 2.33 13.78 0.66
CA MET A 176 3.01 14.73 -0.22
C MET A 176 2.37 16.12 -0.20
N TYR A 177 1.05 16.24 0.05
CA TYR A 177 0.44 17.56 0.25
C TYR A 177 1.04 18.30 1.44
N VAL A 178 1.38 17.58 2.52
CA VAL A 178 2.07 18.20 3.67
C VAL A 178 3.53 18.49 3.34
N VAL A 179 4.26 17.55 2.76
CA VAL A 179 5.68 17.73 2.38
C VAL A 179 5.88 18.95 1.48
N THR A 180 5.03 19.13 0.47
CA THR A 180 5.11 20.26 -0.46
C THR A 180 4.52 21.57 0.08
N GLY A 181 3.80 21.55 1.22
CA GLY A 181 3.14 22.72 1.81
C GLY A 181 1.78 23.06 1.20
N ALA A 182 1.19 22.13 0.43
CA ALA A 182 -0.21 22.24 0.00
C ALA A 182 -1.19 22.06 1.16
N ALA A 183 -0.74 21.42 2.24
CA ALA A 183 -1.42 21.32 3.53
C ALA A 183 -0.42 21.59 4.68
N ASP A 184 -0.91 22.15 5.79
CA ASP A 184 -0.11 22.43 6.99
C ASP A 184 0.02 21.20 7.88
N LEU A 185 -1.05 20.41 7.94
CA LEU A 185 -1.18 19.15 8.68
C LEU A 185 -1.66 18.03 7.75
N GLY A 186 -1.46 16.81 8.17
CA GLY A 186 -2.05 15.64 7.51
C GLY A 186 -2.04 14.41 8.38
N PHE A 187 -2.86 13.44 7.99
CA PHE A 187 -2.86 12.10 8.56
C PHE A 187 -2.22 11.13 7.59
N THR A 188 -1.28 10.33 8.08
CA THR A 188 -0.53 9.39 7.25
C THR A 188 -0.16 8.11 8.00
N ALA A 189 0.48 7.18 7.29
CA ALA A 189 1.07 5.99 7.88
C ALA A 189 2.42 6.32 8.52
N ILE A 190 2.73 5.68 9.65
CA ILE A 190 4.05 5.82 10.30
C ILE A 190 5.20 5.44 9.34
N SER A 191 4.96 4.47 8.46
CA SER A 191 5.93 4.01 7.45
C SER A 191 6.34 5.12 6.48
N LEU A 192 5.39 5.95 6.06
CA LEU A 192 5.67 7.11 5.21
C LEU A 192 6.31 8.25 6.02
N ALA A 193 5.81 8.52 7.23
CA ALA A 193 6.37 9.57 8.08
C ALA A 193 7.85 9.34 8.44
N LYS A 194 8.26 8.07 8.55
CA LYS A 194 9.66 7.67 8.82
C LYS A 194 10.54 7.64 7.58
N SER A 195 10.00 7.78 6.36
CA SER A 195 10.83 7.80 5.16
C SER A 195 11.78 9.00 5.17
N ALA A 196 12.93 8.83 4.52
CA ALA A 196 13.96 9.88 4.50
C ALA A 196 13.48 11.18 3.83
N GLU A 197 12.59 11.06 2.83
CA GLU A 197 12.00 12.19 2.12
C GLU A 197 11.04 12.97 3.02
N VAL A 198 10.14 12.29 3.72
CA VAL A 198 9.09 12.91 4.53
C VAL A 198 9.67 13.46 5.85
N SER A 199 10.52 12.70 6.53
CA SER A 199 11.07 13.06 7.83
C SER A 199 11.97 14.32 7.83
N LYS A 200 12.55 14.70 6.68
CA LYS A 200 13.29 15.93 6.52
C LYS A 200 12.40 17.17 6.55
N GLU A 201 11.19 17.05 6.01
CA GLU A 201 10.29 18.17 5.80
C GLU A 201 9.18 18.26 6.85
N THR A 202 8.97 17.20 7.65
CA THR A 202 7.86 17.11 8.58
C THR A 202 8.27 16.57 9.94
N ASN A 203 7.52 16.97 10.96
CA ASN A 203 7.47 16.30 12.26
C ASN A 203 6.23 15.42 12.29
N PHE A 204 6.25 14.35 13.07
CA PHE A 204 5.08 13.51 13.27
C PHE A 204 4.82 13.19 14.74
N MET A 205 3.56 12.83 15.01
CA MET A 205 3.10 12.35 16.30
C MET A 205 2.25 11.09 16.09
N LEU A 206 2.51 10.06 16.88
CA LEU A 206 1.63 8.89 16.95
C LEU A 206 0.29 9.29 17.56
N VAL A 207 -0.79 8.75 17.03
CA VAL A 207 -2.11 8.87 17.65
C VAL A 207 -2.46 7.58 18.39
N ASP A 208 -3.33 7.68 19.43
CA ASP A 208 -3.73 6.50 20.18
C ASP A 208 -4.49 5.53 19.28
N SER A 209 -3.96 4.33 19.14
CA SER A 209 -4.54 3.26 18.31
C SER A 209 -5.89 2.73 18.80
N LYS A 210 -6.31 3.10 20.01
CA LYS A 210 -7.64 2.77 20.56
C LYS A 210 -8.76 3.66 20.01
N LEU A 211 -8.41 4.76 19.33
CA LEU A 211 -9.35 5.75 18.83
C LEU A 211 -9.74 5.53 17.35
N TYR A 212 -9.28 4.46 16.74
CA TYR A 212 -9.66 4.03 15.39
C TYR A 212 -9.59 2.52 15.27
N GLU A 213 -10.29 1.94 14.29
CA GLU A 213 -10.21 0.50 14.03
C GLU A 213 -8.78 0.09 13.66
N PRO A 214 -8.25 -1.02 14.22
CA PRO A 214 -6.91 -1.51 13.89
C PRO A 214 -6.74 -1.68 12.36
N ILE A 215 -5.71 -1.04 11.81
CA ILE A 215 -5.41 -1.08 10.37
C ILE A 215 -4.74 -2.42 10.04
N LYS A 216 -5.53 -3.52 10.06
CA LYS A 216 -5.08 -4.88 9.74
C LYS A 216 -4.94 -5.03 8.24
N GLN A 217 -3.71 -4.95 7.74
CA GLN A 217 -3.40 -5.00 6.33
C GLN A 217 -3.37 -6.43 5.83
N ARG A 218 -4.12 -6.72 4.79
CA ARG A 218 -4.27 -8.05 4.20
C ARG A 218 -3.80 -8.05 2.76
N MET A 219 -3.18 -9.13 2.35
CA MET A 219 -2.84 -9.38 0.94
C MET A 219 -3.60 -10.59 0.41
N VAL A 220 -3.91 -10.58 -0.88
CA VAL A 220 -4.69 -11.63 -1.54
C VAL A 220 -4.18 -11.88 -2.94
N LEU A 221 -4.02 -13.18 -3.27
CA LEU A 221 -3.56 -13.64 -4.58
C LEU A 221 -4.75 -13.82 -5.52
N MET A 222 -4.66 -13.27 -6.73
CA MET A 222 -5.73 -13.38 -7.72
C MET A 222 -5.77 -14.78 -8.34
N LYS A 223 -6.95 -15.21 -8.81
CA LYS A 223 -7.08 -16.43 -9.60
C LYS A 223 -6.27 -16.32 -10.89
N GLY A 224 -5.57 -17.38 -11.27
CA GLY A 224 -4.70 -17.40 -12.46
C GLY A 224 -3.39 -16.62 -12.30
N ALA A 225 -3.03 -16.20 -11.08
CA ALA A 225 -1.75 -15.53 -10.86
C ALA A 225 -0.56 -16.44 -11.23
N PRO A 226 0.49 -15.90 -11.87
CA PRO A 226 1.67 -16.65 -12.24
C PRO A 226 2.50 -17.06 -11.01
N GLN A 227 3.42 -18.01 -11.21
CA GLN A 227 4.26 -18.55 -10.14
C GLN A 227 5.09 -17.46 -9.42
N GLU A 228 5.52 -16.45 -10.13
CA GLU A 228 6.24 -15.31 -9.55
C GLU A 228 5.42 -14.55 -8.50
N ALA A 229 4.13 -14.34 -8.76
CA ALA A 229 3.23 -13.71 -7.80
C ALA A 229 3.02 -14.58 -6.55
N LEU A 230 2.90 -15.90 -6.73
CA LEU A 230 2.81 -16.85 -5.61
C LEU A 230 4.11 -16.88 -4.80
N SER A 231 5.27 -16.87 -5.47
CA SER A 231 6.57 -16.81 -4.80
C SER A 231 6.71 -15.53 -3.98
N PHE A 232 6.33 -14.37 -4.55
CA PHE A 232 6.35 -13.10 -3.84
C PHE A 232 5.35 -13.09 -2.66
N TYR A 233 4.14 -13.63 -2.83
CA TYR A 233 3.13 -13.76 -1.77
C TYR A 233 3.66 -14.59 -0.57
N ARG A 234 4.42 -15.65 -0.85
CA ARG A 234 5.08 -16.47 0.20
C ARG A 234 6.23 -15.70 0.85
N PHE A 235 7.04 -15.01 0.05
CA PHE A 235 8.16 -14.22 0.56
C PHE A 235 7.70 -13.11 1.51
N MET A 236 6.58 -12.46 1.23
CA MET A 236 5.96 -11.46 2.12
C MET A 236 5.68 -12.00 3.54
N GLN A 237 5.57 -13.30 3.71
CA GLN A 237 5.31 -13.98 4.99
C GLN A 237 6.60 -14.46 5.68
N SER A 238 7.76 -14.30 5.04
CA SER A 238 9.05 -14.72 5.56
C SER A 238 9.50 -13.86 6.76
N ALA A 239 10.41 -14.40 7.56
CA ALA A 239 11.03 -13.68 8.67
C ALA A 239 11.75 -12.40 8.19
N GLN A 240 12.37 -12.45 7.01
CA GLN A 240 13.06 -11.30 6.41
C GLN A 240 12.08 -10.19 6.05
N ALA A 241 10.97 -10.49 5.37
CA ALA A 241 9.95 -9.50 5.04
C ALA A 241 9.31 -8.92 6.30
N LYS A 242 9.02 -9.75 7.32
CA LYS A 242 8.51 -9.28 8.63
C LYS A 242 9.48 -8.34 9.32
N SER A 243 10.78 -8.64 9.32
CA SER A 243 11.81 -7.75 9.87
C SER A 243 11.86 -6.39 9.18
N ILE A 244 11.76 -6.38 7.84
CA ILE A 244 11.68 -5.13 7.06
C ILE A 244 10.40 -4.36 7.44
N LEU A 245 9.24 -5.01 7.50
CA LEU A 245 7.99 -4.35 7.91
C LEU A 245 8.12 -3.70 9.29
N GLN A 246 8.70 -4.39 10.28
CA GLN A 246 8.92 -3.85 11.62
C GLN A 246 9.83 -2.62 11.63
N LYS A 247 10.89 -2.61 10.81
CA LYS A 247 11.78 -1.46 10.61
C LYS A 247 10.99 -0.21 10.19
N TYR A 248 9.98 -0.36 9.34
CA TYR A 248 9.10 0.71 8.89
C TYR A 248 7.93 1.02 9.84
N GLY A 249 7.89 0.39 11.02
CA GLY A 249 6.91 0.69 12.07
C GLY A 249 5.61 -0.09 11.97
N TYR A 250 5.57 -1.17 11.19
CA TYR A 250 4.45 -2.12 11.23
C TYR A 250 4.60 -3.12 12.38
N SER A 251 3.49 -3.52 12.98
CA SER A 251 3.44 -4.76 13.74
C SER A 251 3.10 -5.92 12.80
N THR A 252 3.68 -7.09 13.02
CA THR A 252 3.46 -8.30 12.22
C THR A 252 2.78 -9.38 13.06
N PRO A 253 1.87 -10.18 12.46
CA PRO A 253 1.27 -11.34 13.13
C PRO A 253 2.31 -12.39 13.49
#